data_ee79658dec9c6c542f7f75096fe1124d
#
_entry.id   ee79658dec9c6c542f7f75096fe1124d
#
_cell.length_a   1.000
_cell.length_b   1.000
_cell.length_c   1.000
_cell.angle_alpha   90.00
_cell.angle_beta   90.00
_cell.angle_gamma   90.00
#
_symmetry.space_group_name_H-M   'P 1'
#
loop_
_entity.id
_entity.type
_entity.pdbx_description
1 polymer ?
#
loop_
_entity_poly.entity_id
_entity_poly.type
_entity_poly.pdbx_seq_one_letter_code
_entity_poly.pdbx_strand_id
1 'polypeptide(L)'
;MSLYEKPAHVLHDMLARNEISARELTEDVLSRMDAVEGDVGAYLLETREGALAQADAVDAKRAAGEKIPFLAGIPGAVKDNICTIGVRTTAASKILENFVPPYDATVMTKLHAEDAVILGKTNLDEFAMGGSTENSAFQPTHNPWDTARVPGGSSGGSAAAVASGTAIWALGSDTGGSIRQPASFCGIVGLKPTYGRVSRYGLMAYASSLDQIGPLTRDVTDAAHLLNVIAGHDPMDSTASRADVPDYTQALRADVKGLKIGLPKEYFIDGMDQEVGASVRKAIADMEAMGAEVREISLPHTDYAVSTYYLIAPAEAATNLERYDGVSYGARVDGEDLVDMMTRTRTEKFGAEVKRRILIGNYALSAGYYDAYYLKALKVRTLIQQDFTRAFEQVDVIMTPTAPTPAYRIGEMTSPLQMYLQDISTVPLNLAGLPGISVPCGFTAAGLPIGLQIIGRPLAEETILRAAFAYEQGHDFHTKMAPIGGRA
;
A
#
# COMPACT_ATOMS: atom_id res chain seq x y z
N MET A 1 -1.38 -3.58 28.34
CA MET A 1 -1.23 -3.44 26.89
C MET A 1 -1.88 -2.12 26.53
N SER A 2 -1.14 -1.19 25.95
CA SER A 2 -1.65 0.13 25.54
C SER A 2 -2.72 -0.02 24.45
N LEU A 3 -3.58 1.00 24.27
CA LEU A 3 -4.66 0.92 23.27
C LEU A 3 -4.09 0.86 21.85
N TYR A 4 -3.03 1.62 21.57
CA TYR A 4 -2.37 1.61 20.25
C TYR A 4 -1.78 0.23 19.85
N GLU A 5 -1.69 -0.75 20.77
CA GLU A 5 -1.23 -2.11 20.48
C GLU A 5 -2.35 -3.05 20.03
N LYS A 6 -3.60 -2.62 20.15
CA LYS A 6 -4.77 -3.44 19.82
C LYS A 6 -5.18 -3.23 18.36
N PRO A 7 -5.67 -4.28 17.67
CA PRO A 7 -6.25 -4.14 16.33
C PRO A 7 -7.59 -3.39 16.38
N ALA A 8 -8.01 -2.86 15.20
CA ALA A 8 -9.21 -2.02 15.10
C ALA A 8 -10.50 -2.74 15.53
N HIS A 9 -10.66 -4.02 15.18
CA HIS A 9 -11.85 -4.78 15.56
C HIS A 9 -11.99 -4.96 17.07
N VAL A 10 -10.90 -5.13 17.80
CA VAL A 10 -10.91 -5.19 19.28
C VAL A 10 -11.25 -3.82 19.86
N LEU A 11 -10.67 -2.75 19.30
CA LEU A 11 -10.94 -1.38 19.74
C LEU A 11 -12.40 -0.97 19.48
N HIS A 12 -12.97 -1.36 18.34
CA HIS A 12 -14.38 -1.16 18.04
C HIS A 12 -15.28 -1.81 19.09
N ASP A 13 -14.99 -3.06 19.47
CA ASP A 13 -15.74 -3.77 20.50
C ASP A 13 -15.63 -3.09 21.88
N MET A 14 -14.46 -2.55 22.24
CA MET A 14 -14.27 -1.80 23.49
C MET A 14 -15.04 -0.48 23.47
N LEU A 15 -15.03 0.24 22.33
CA LEU A 15 -15.84 1.45 22.13
C LEU A 15 -17.33 1.14 22.23
N ALA A 16 -17.82 0.10 21.55
CA ALA A 16 -19.22 -0.30 21.54
C ALA A 16 -19.73 -0.71 22.93
N ARG A 17 -18.84 -1.28 23.79
CA ARG A 17 -19.15 -1.66 25.19
C ARG A 17 -18.91 -0.52 26.18
N ASN A 18 -18.53 0.67 25.73
CA ASN A 18 -18.16 1.80 26.58
C ASN A 18 -17.02 1.49 27.58
N GLU A 19 -16.10 0.61 27.23
CA GLU A 19 -14.90 0.31 28.02
C GLU A 19 -13.83 1.40 27.89
N ILE A 20 -13.84 2.10 26.74
CA ILE A 20 -12.99 3.25 26.42
C ILE A 20 -13.80 4.32 25.69
N SER A 21 -13.30 5.56 25.65
CA SER A 21 -13.80 6.60 24.76
C SER A 21 -12.95 6.71 23.48
N ALA A 22 -13.52 7.28 22.43
CA ALA A 22 -12.77 7.58 21.20
C ALA A 22 -11.66 8.60 21.46
N ARG A 23 -11.91 9.54 22.39
CA ARG A 23 -10.93 10.52 22.82
C ARG A 23 -9.74 9.86 23.53
N GLU A 24 -9.99 8.99 24.51
CA GLU A 24 -8.91 8.25 25.20
C GLU A 24 -8.06 7.43 24.22
N LEU A 25 -8.68 6.75 23.26
CA LEU A 25 -7.97 6.01 22.24
C LEU A 25 -7.11 6.93 21.36
N THR A 26 -7.67 8.05 20.93
CA THR A 26 -6.95 9.03 20.08
C THR A 26 -5.78 9.63 20.85
N GLU A 27 -5.94 9.99 22.12
CA GLU A 27 -4.88 10.52 22.99
C GLU A 27 -3.76 9.48 23.23
N ASP A 28 -4.09 8.19 23.41
CA ASP A 28 -3.09 7.12 23.55
C ASP A 28 -2.23 6.97 22.27
N VAL A 29 -2.86 7.00 21.10
CA VAL A 29 -2.15 6.93 19.80
C VAL A 29 -1.32 8.20 19.56
N LEU A 30 -1.82 9.39 19.88
CA LEU A 30 -1.06 10.64 19.77
C LEU A 30 0.13 10.67 20.74
N SER A 31 -0.03 10.15 21.96
CA SER A 31 1.08 10.01 22.91
C SER A 31 2.15 9.04 22.39
N ARG A 32 1.73 7.94 21.74
CA ARG A 32 2.66 7.04 21.05
C ARG A 32 3.39 7.75 19.92
N MET A 33 2.70 8.56 19.13
CA MET A 33 3.28 9.38 18.06
C MET A 33 4.34 10.33 18.62
N ASP A 34 4.06 11.04 19.72
CA ASP A 34 5.03 11.93 20.39
C ASP A 34 6.31 11.19 20.80
N ALA A 35 6.17 9.92 21.16
CA ALA A 35 7.31 9.13 21.64
C ALA A 35 8.22 8.61 20.53
N VAL A 36 7.71 8.39 19.28
CA VAL A 36 8.47 7.65 18.28
C VAL A 36 8.53 8.32 16.89
N GLU A 37 7.67 9.30 16.59
CA GLU A 37 7.60 9.88 15.25
C GLU A 37 8.88 10.62 14.86
N GLY A 38 9.59 11.20 15.82
CA GLY A 38 10.91 11.82 15.61
C GLY A 38 11.97 10.87 15.04
N ASP A 39 11.86 9.56 15.36
CA ASP A 39 12.77 8.53 14.86
C ASP A 39 12.25 7.82 13.62
N VAL A 40 10.91 7.81 13.41
CA VAL A 40 10.26 7.10 12.29
C VAL A 40 10.07 8.00 11.07
N GLY A 41 9.58 9.22 11.25
CA GLY A 41 9.29 10.16 10.15
C GLY A 41 8.18 9.65 9.23
N ALA A 42 7.12 9.05 9.78
CA ALA A 42 6.03 8.47 9.01
C ALA A 42 5.07 9.51 8.42
N TYR A 43 4.97 10.70 9.04
CA TYR A 43 4.01 11.73 8.67
C TYR A 43 4.65 12.95 8.00
N LEU A 44 3.97 13.48 6.98
CA LEU A 44 4.26 14.80 6.37
C LEU A 44 3.38 15.91 6.95
N LEU A 45 2.26 15.53 7.53
CA LEU A 45 1.32 16.43 8.18
C LEU A 45 0.52 15.67 9.23
N GLU A 46 0.51 16.17 10.44
CA GLU A 46 -0.35 15.70 11.53
C GLU A 46 -1.59 16.61 11.65
N THR A 47 -2.76 16.02 11.86
CA THR A 47 -4.04 16.74 12.00
C THR A 47 -4.64 16.56 13.41
N ARG A 48 -3.81 16.73 14.44
CA ARG A 48 -4.12 16.43 15.85
C ARG A 48 -5.42 17.06 16.38
N GLU A 49 -5.58 18.37 16.16
CA GLU A 49 -6.79 19.10 16.61
C GLU A 49 -8.05 18.55 15.91
N GLY A 50 -7.97 18.29 14.61
CA GLY A 50 -9.05 17.67 13.84
C GLY A 50 -9.38 16.26 14.33
N ALA A 51 -8.35 15.46 14.61
CA ALA A 51 -8.50 14.10 15.12
C ALA A 51 -9.21 14.07 16.50
N LEU A 52 -8.81 14.93 17.40
CA LEU A 52 -9.46 15.05 18.72
C LEU A 52 -10.92 15.53 18.60
N ALA A 53 -11.20 16.48 17.70
CA ALA A 53 -12.57 16.95 17.46
C ALA A 53 -13.44 15.84 16.83
N GLN A 54 -12.89 15.02 15.93
CA GLN A 54 -13.60 13.86 15.36
C GLN A 54 -13.88 12.81 16.46
N ALA A 55 -12.92 12.53 17.33
CA ALA A 55 -13.10 11.63 18.46
C ALA A 55 -14.21 12.12 19.44
N ASP A 56 -14.19 13.40 19.80
CA ASP A 56 -15.23 14.02 20.63
C ASP A 56 -16.62 13.90 20.00
N ALA A 57 -16.72 14.06 18.69
CA ALA A 57 -17.99 13.93 17.95
C ALA A 57 -18.52 12.48 18.02
N VAL A 58 -17.65 11.47 17.92
CA VAL A 58 -18.03 10.06 18.08
C VAL A 58 -18.50 9.78 19.50
N ASP A 59 -17.79 10.29 20.51
CA ASP A 59 -18.17 10.10 21.91
C ASP A 59 -19.53 10.77 22.20
N ALA A 60 -19.84 11.91 21.60
CA ALA A 60 -21.16 12.55 21.71
C ALA A 60 -22.28 11.69 21.09
N LYS A 61 -22.07 11.09 19.91
CA LYS A 61 -23.00 10.14 19.28
C LYS A 61 -23.26 8.92 20.18
N ARG A 62 -22.20 8.34 20.74
CA ARG A 62 -22.29 7.21 21.68
C ARG A 62 -23.07 7.55 22.93
N ALA A 63 -22.81 8.74 23.52
CA ALA A 63 -23.55 9.23 24.70
C ALA A 63 -25.04 9.46 24.39
N ALA A 64 -25.40 9.79 23.13
CA ALA A 64 -26.78 9.87 22.66
C ALA A 64 -27.42 8.49 22.39
N GLY A 65 -26.68 7.40 22.53
CA GLY A 65 -27.16 6.03 22.29
C GLY A 65 -27.23 5.66 20.81
N GLU A 66 -26.54 6.39 19.93
CA GLU A 66 -26.45 6.05 18.52
C GLU A 66 -25.55 4.84 18.28
N LYS A 67 -25.93 4.00 17.31
CA LYS A 67 -25.07 2.90 16.86
C LYS A 67 -23.93 3.45 16.00
N ILE A 68 -22.69 3.16 16.40
CA ILE A 68 -21.50 3.60 15.67
C ILE A 68 -21.12 2.60 14.57
N PRO A 69 -20.66 3.06 13.39
CA PRO A 69 -20.06 2.21 12.36
C PRO A 69 -18.69 1.68 12.80
N PHE A 70 -18.13 0.73 12.03
CA PHE A 70 -16.93 -0.02 12.44
C PHE A 70 -15.71 0.86 12.71
N LEU A 71 -15.44 1.86 11.86
CA LEU A 71 -14.26 2.73 12.02
C LEU A 71 -14.49 3.93 12.93
N ALA A 72 -15.71 4.10 13.48
CA ALA A 72 -16.03 5.27 14.29
C ALA A 72 -15.11 5.40 15.51
N GLY A 73 -14.42 6.52 15.60
CA GLY A 73 -13.51 6.82 16.70
C GLY A 73 -12.19 6.05 16.66
N ILE A 74 -11.89 5.28 15.61
CA ILE A 74 -10.64 4.53 15.49
C ILE A 74 -9.63 5.34 14.67
N PRO A 75 -8.46 5.72 15.27
CA PRO A 75 -7.48 6.57 14.64
C PRO A 75 -6.71 5.88 13.51
N GLY A 76 -6.68 6.51 12.35
CA GLY A 76 -5.93 6.03 11.19
C GLY A 76 -5.24 7.13 10.41
N ALA A 77 -4.46 6.73 9.42
CA ALA A 77 -3.65 7.63 8.62
C ALA A 77 -3.84 7.40 7.11
N VAL A 78 -3.61 8.44 6.31
CA VAL A 78 -3.87 8.41 4.87
C VAL A 78 -2.63 8.86 4.11
N LYS A 79 -2.21 8.05 3.13
CA LYS A 79 -1.07 8.38 2.26
C LYS A 79 -1.25 9.75 1.60
N ASP A 80 -0.18 10.55 1.57
CA ASP A 80 -0.24 11.95 1.13
C ASP A 80 -0.40 12.16 -0.38
N ASN A 81 -0.76 11.13 -1.12
CA ASN A 81 -1.24 11.22 -2.50
C ASN A 81 -2.76 11.04 -2.65
N ILE A 82 -3.49 10.91 -1.55
CA ILE A 82 -4.96 10.82 -1.50
C ILE A 82 -5.51 12.19 -1.10
N CYS A 83 -6.25 12.84 -2.00
CA CYS A 83 -6.82 14.17 -1.78
C CYS A 83 -7.78 14.17 -0.60
N THR A 84 -7.53 15.09 0.34
CA THR A 84 -8.36 15.32 1.53
C THR A 84 -8.76 16.79 1.56
N ILE A 85 -10.04 17.09 1.52
CA ILE A 85 -10.55 18.46 1.45
C ILE A 85 -10.03 19.31 2.61
N GLY A 86 -9.51 20.49 2.29
CA GLY A 86 -9.01 21.44 3.29
C GLY A 86 -7.71 21.00 3.99
N VAL A 87 -7.16 19.84 3.66
CA VAL A 87 -5.91 19.31 4.25
C VAL A 87 -4.81 19.28 3.18
N ARG A 88 -3.68 19.91 3.46
CA ARG A 88 -2.53 19.92 2.54
C ARG A 88 -2.20 18.49 2.08
N THR A 89 -2.05 18.30 0.76
CA THR A 89 -1.78 17.01 0.13
C THR A 89 -0.74 17.22 -0.96
N THR A 90 0.47 16.66 -0.78
CA THR A 90 1.65 17.04 -1.55
C THR A 90 2.17 15.96 -2.50
N ALA A 91 1.70 14.71 -2.38
CA ALA A 91 2.33 13.54 -3.00
C ALA A 91 3.84 13.44 -2.72
N ALA A 92 4.29 13.92 -1.56
CA ALA A 92 5.70 14.05 -1.15
C ALA A 92 6.56 14.83 -2.15
N SER A 93 5.99 15.79 -2.88
CA SER A 93 6.64 16.60 -3.93
C SER A 93 6.62 18.07 -3.59
N LYS A 94 7.74 18.78 -3.90
CA LYS A 94 7.81 20.23 -3.79
C LYS A 94 6.92 20.95 -4.81
N ILE A 95 6.51 20.28 -5.89
CA ILE A 95 5.60 20.89 -6.87
C ILE A 95 4.18 21.08 -6.31
N LEU A 96 3.81 20.33 -5.27
CA LEU A 96 2.53 20.41 -4.56
C LEU A 96 2.69 20.84 -3.10
N GLU A 97 3.83 21.42 -2.71
CA GLU A 97 4.15 21.75 -1.30
C GLU A 97 3.08 22.58 -0.58
N ASN A 98 2.34 23.40 -1.32
CA ASN A 98 1.29 24.29 -0.82
C ASN A 98 -0.13 23.90 -1.30
N PHE A 99 -0.28 22.74 -1.93
CA PHE A 99 -1.57 22.35 -2.50
C PHE A 99 -2.53 21.87 -1.40
N VAL A 100 -3.69 22.49 -1.34
CA VAL A 100 -4.82 22.09 -0.49
C VAL A 100 -5.97 21.70 -1.40
N PRO A 101 -6.37 20.42 -1.45
CA PRO A 101 -7.47 19.97 -2.30
C PRO A 101 -8.79 20.64 -1.95
N PRO A 102 -9.57 21.09 -2.98
CA PRO A 102 -10.92 21.62 -2.76
C PRO A 102 -12.01 20.53 -2.70
N TYR A 103 -11.62 19.25 -2.72
CA TYR A 103 -12.50 18.08 -2.72
C TYR A 103 -11.82 16.89 -2.03
N ASP A 104 -12.65 15.94 -1.60
CA ASP A 104 -12.21 14.66 -1.08
C ASP A 104 -12.05 13.61 -2.18
N ALA A 105 -11.07 12.73 -2.02
CA ALA A 105 -11.09 11.44 -2.70
C ALA A 105 -12.29 10.62 -2.24
N THR A 106 -12.84 9.77 -3.12
CA THR A 106 -13.99 8.92 -2.77
C THR A 106 -13.76 8.09 -1.52
N VAL A 107 -12.54 7.58 -1.32
CA VAL A 107 -12.20 6.84 -0.10
C VAL A 107 -12.28 7.73 1.16
N MET A 108 -11.94 9.01 1.06
CA MET A 108 -12.07 9.95 2.18
C MET A 108 -13.54 10.22 2.52
N THR A 109 -14.38 10.43 1.50
CA THR A 109 -15.84 10.57 1.71
C THR A 109 -16.41 9.36 2.44
N LYS A 110 -15.98 8.15 2.08
CA LYS A 110 -16.41 6.91 2.75
C LYS A 110 -15.89 6.81 4.18
N LEU A 111 -14.63 7.16 4.44
CA LEU A 111 -14.05 7.18 5.78
C LEU A 111 -14.75 8.19 6.70
N HIS A 112 -15.10 9.37 6.18
CA HIS A 112 -15.88 10.37 6.93
C HIS A 112 -17.28 9.87 7.25
N ALA A 113 -17.93 9.13 6.33
CA ALA A 113 -19.23 8.51 6.59
C ALA A 113 -19.17 7.41 7.66
N GLU A 114 -18.01 6.82 7.88
CA GLU A 114 -17.73 5.85 8.95
C GLU A 114 -17.27 6.52 10.26
N ASP A 115 -17.29 7.84 10.36
CA ASP A 115 -16.81 8.59 11.51
C ASP A 115 -15.36 8.21 11.92
N ALA A 116 -14.52 7.85 10.96
CA ALA A 116 -13.12 7.50 11.19
C ALA A 116 -12.32 8.73 11.67
N VAL A 117 -11.42 8.54 12.60
CA VAL A 117 -10.52 9.60 13.08
C VAL A 117 -9.27 9.62 12.20
N ILE A 118 -8.97 10.77 11.59
CA ILE A 118 -7.82 10.95 10.68
C ILE A 118 -6.70 11.68 11.41
N LEU A 119 -5.59 10.97 11.66
CA LEU A 119 -4.42 11.49 12.38
C LEU A 119 -3.51 12.36 11.52
N GLY A 120 -3.52 12.15 10.19
CA GLY A 120 -2.65 12.91 9.31
C GLY A 120 -2.38 12.26 7.96
N LYS A 121 -1.42 12.87 7.25
CA LYS A 121 -0.97 12.50 5.91
C LYS A 121 0.40 11.85 6.00
N THR A 122 0.49 10.58 5.56
CA THR A 122 1.72 9.80 5.66
C THR A 122 2.67 10.01 4.49
N ASN A 123 3.96 9.93 4.78
CA ASN A 123 5.05 10.08 3.83
C ASN A 123 5.05 8.95 2.78
N LEU A 124 5.66 9.23 1.62
CA LEU A 124 5.75 8.32 0.49
C LEU A 124 6.95 8.67 -0.40
N ASP A 125 7.33 7.79 -1.32
CA ASP A 125 8.17 8.19 -2.45
C ASP A 125 7.42 9.19 -3.33
N GLU A 126 8.08 10.23 -3.81
CA GLU A 126 7.49 11.33 -4.57
C GLU A 126 6.60 10.82 -5.72
N PHE A 127 5.32 11.23 -5.76
CA PHE A 127 4.27 10.76 -6.69
C PHE A 127 4.15 9.23 -6.78
N ALA A 128 4.40 8.53 -5.67
CA ALA A 128 4.41 7.07 -5.59
C ALA A 128 5.47 6.40 -6.50
N MET A 129 6.54 7.11 -6.85
CA MET A 129 7.63 6.66 -7.71
C MET A 129 8.85 6.26 -6.89
N GLY A 130 8.87 5.04 -6.41
CA GLY A 130 9.96 4.47 -5.62
C GLY A 130 9.54 3.17 -4.92
N GLY A 131 10.44 2.61 -4.12
CA GLY A 131 10.23 1.37 -3.37
C GLY A 131 10.85 1.41 -1.97
N SER A 132 11.20 2.62 -1.46
CA SER A 132 11.93 2.75 -0.19
C SER A 132 11.47 3.92 0.69
N THR A 133 10.69 4.86 0.14
CA THR A 133 10.31 6.14 0.78
C THR A 133 11.52 7.08 1.01
N GLU A 134 12.66 6.80 0.36
CA GLU A 134 13.81 7.70 0.33
C GLU A 134 13.65 8.85 -0.68
N ASN A 135 12.77 8.68 -1.69
CA ASN A 135 12.53 9.68 -2.73
C ASN A 135 11.53 10.78 -2.32
N SER A 136 11.11 10.84 -1.07
CA SER A 136 10.32 11.97 -0.56
C SER A 136 11.10 13.28 -0.66
N ALA A 137 10.45 14.34 -1.14
CA ALA A 137 11.07 15.67 -1.22
C ALA A 137 11.16 16.39 0.14
N PHE A 138 10.65 15.80 1.21
CA PHE A 138 10.60 16.40 2.54
C PHE A 138 11.55 15.70 3.52
N GLN A 139 11.41 14.39 3.71
CA GLN A 139 12.20 13.58 4.64
C GLN A 139 12.15 12.10 4.26
N PRO A 140 13.14 11.28 4.61
CA PRO A 140 13.01 9.84 4.55
C PRO A 140 12.07 9.35 5.67
N THR A 141 11.49 8.16 5.48
CA THR A 141 10.85 7.39 6.55
C THR A 141 11.76 6.22 6.94
N HIS A 142 11.84 5.94 8.23
CA HIS A 142 12.66 4.87 8.80
C HIS A 142 11.81 3.66 9.17
N ASN A 143 12.38 2.47 9.05
CA ASN A 143 11.69 1.24 9.42
C ASN A 143 11.60 1.12 10.96
N PRO A 144 10.41 0.92 11.55
CA PRO A 144 10.27 0.81 13.00
C PRO A 144 10.97 -0.40 13.64
N TRP A 145 11.32 -1.44 12.85
CA TRP A 145 12.09 -2.59 13.31
C TRP A 145 13.60 -2.32 13.41
N ASP A 146 14.13 -1.47 12.53
CA ASP A 146 15.52 -1.00 12.52
C ASP A 146 15.56 0.34 11.78
N THR A 147 15.75 1.44 12.52
CA THR A 147 15.74 2.80 11.96
C THR A 147 16.88 3.11 11.00
N ALA A 148 17.89 2.24 10.88
CA ALA A 148 18.90 2.34 9.84
C ALA A 148 18.44 1.78 8.49
N ARG A 149 17.21 1.24 8.40
CA ARG A 149 16.65 0.59 7.22
C ARG A 149 15.42 1.30 6.67
N VAL A 150 15.15 1.02 5.40
CA VAL A 150 13.97 1.54 4.71
C VAL A 150 12.69 0.82 5.18
N PRO A 151 11.54 1.51 5.27
CA PRO A 151 10.25 0.88 5.55
C PRO A 151 9.65 0.19 4.31
N GLY A 152 10.34 0.28 3.18
CA GLY A 152 9.78 0.00 1.87
C GLY A 152 9.02 1.21 1.29
N GLY A 153 8.39 1.00 0.15
CA GLY A 153 7.66 2.06 -0.56
C GLY A 153 6.81 1.54 -1.74
N SER A 154 6.07 2.45 -2.30
CA SER A 154 6.03 3.90 -2.01
C SER A 154 5.17 4.27 -0.79
N SER A 155 4.36 3.37 -0.18
CA SER A 155 3.53 3.66 1.01
C SER A 155 4.30 3.40 2.31
N GLY A 156 5.60 3.75 2.38
CA GLY A 156 6.43 3.45 3.54
C GLY A 156 6.00 4.17 4.81
N GLY A 157 5.56 5.43 4.71
CA GLY A 157 5.00 6.16 5.85
C GLY A 157 3.73 5.51 6.41
N SER A 158 2.81 5.06 5.54
CA SER A 158 1.60 4.35 5.96
C SER A 158 1.93 3.02 6.66
N ALA A 159 2.88 2.25 6.12
CA ALA A 159 3.30 1.00 6.72
C ALA A 159 4.04 1.21 8.06
N ALA A 160 4.94 2.18 8.11
CA ALA A 160 5.67 2.52 9.32
C ALA A 160 4.75 3.04 10.43
N ALA A 161 3.73 3.84 10.09
CA ALA A 161 2.74 4.34 11.05
C ALA A 161 1.98 3.19 11.73
N VAL A 162 1.52 2.19 10.98
CA VAL A 162 0.83 1.01 11.54
C VAL A 162 1.80 0.17 12.37
N ALA A 163 3.00 -0.11 11.85
CA ALA A 163 3.99 -0.94 12.52
C ALA A 163 4.52 -0.33 13.83
N SER A 164 4.64 1.00 13.89
CA SER A 164 5.07 1.73 15.10
C SER A 164 3.95 1.94 16.11
N GLY A 165 2.68 1.73 15.75
CA GLY A 165 1.51 2.03 16.55
C GLY A 165 1.11 3.50 16.58
N THR A 166 1.61 4.31 15.65
CA THR A 166 1.20 5.72 15.47
C THR A 166 -0.06 5.87 14.59
N ALA A 167 -0.58 4.76 14.09
CA ALA A 167 -1.91 4.60 13.50
C ALA A 167 -2.40 3.18 13.74
N ILE A 168 -3.71 3.00 13.94
CA ILE A 168 -4.32 1.67 14.07
C ILE A 168 -4.49 1.02 12.69
N TRP A 169 -4.84 1.83 11.69
CA TRP A 169 -4.95 1.45 10.29
C TRP A 169 -4.41 2.57 9.40
N ALA A 170 -4.05 2.25 8.16
CA ALA A 170 -3.71 3.26 7.17
C ALA A 170 -4.22 2.89 5.77
N LEU A 171 -4.38 3.91 4.92
CA LEU A 171 -4.54 3.72 3.48
C LEU A 171 -3.21 3.99 2.76
N GLY A 172 -2.90 3.12 1.80
CA GLY A 172 -1.81 3.27 0.86
C GLY A 172 -2.29 3.27 -0.58
N SER A 173 -1.36 3.34 -1.53
CA SER A 173 -1.60 3.10 -2.96
C SER A 173 -0.56 2.16 -3.52
N ASP A 174 -0.96 1.30 -4.45
CA ASP A 174 -0.13 0.24 -5.02
C ASP A 174 -0.23 0.27 -6.55
N THR A 175 0.88 0.54 -7.20
CA THR A 175 1.02 0.59 -8.67
C THR A 175 1.87 -0.58 -9.16
N GLY A 176 2.88 -0.99 -8.36
CA GLY A 176 3.81 -2.07 -8.66
C GLY A 176 4.21 -2.89 -7.43
N GLY A 177 3.52 -2.71 -6.29
CA GLY A 177 3.85 -3.35 -5.01
C GLY A 177 3.79 -2.42 -3.81
N SER A 178 3.43 -1.15 -4.04
CA SER A 178 3.62 -0.07 -3.07
C SER A 178 2.71 -0.09 -1.82
N ILE A 179 1.87 -1.09 -1.65
CA ILE A 179 1.20 -1.46 -0.39
C ILE A 179 1.86 -2.72 0.19
N ARG A 180 2.03 -3.75 -0.63
CA ARG A 180 2.43 -5.10 -0.22
C ARG A 180 3.91 -5.16 0.20
N GLN A 181 4.80 -4.54 -0.57
CA GLN A 181 6.22 -4.53 -0.27
C GLN A 181 6.52 -3.79 1.05
N PRO A 182 6.05 -2.54 1.30
CA PRO A 182 6.27 -1.90 2.60
C PRO A 182 5.56 -2.64 3.75
N ALA A 183 4.41 -3.29 3.52
CA ALA A 183 3.79 -4.15 4.52
C ALA A 183 4.70 -5.33 4.90
N SER A 184 5.35 -5.98 3.92
CA SER A 184 6.34 -7.04 4.16
C SER A 184 7.53 -6.54 4.99
N PHE A 185 8.08 -5.38 4.64
CA PHE A 185 9.26 -4.81 5.34
C PHE A 185 8.95 -4.32 6.75
N CYS A 186 7.71 -3.89 6.99
CA CYS A 186 7.27 -3.40 8.29
C CYS A 186 6.54 -4.47 9.14
N GLY A 187 6.35 -5.70 8.64
CA GLY A 187 5.76 -6.80 9.40
C GLY A 187 4.28 -6.61 9.70
N ILE A 188 3.53 -6.07 8.77
CA ILE A 188 2.09 -5.82 8.85
C ILE A 188 1.35 -6.44 7.65
N VAL A 189 0.03 -6.35 7.66
CA VAL A 189 -0.82 -6.77 6.54
C VAL A 189 -1.00 -5.63 5.55
N GLY A 190 -0.80 -5.91 4.25
CA GLY A 190 -1.06 -4.95 3.18
C GLY A 190 -1.85 -5.60 2.05
N LEU A 191 -3.03 -5.08 1.77
CA LEU A 191 -3.94 -5.61 0.75
C LEU A 191 -4.07 -4.66 -0.43
N LYS A 192 -3.67 -5.11 -1.61
CA LYS A 192 -4.01 -4.48 -2.88
C LYS A 192 -5.25 -5.18 -3.47
N PRO A 193 -6.40 -4.52 -3.56
CA PRO A 193 -7.59 -5.12 -4.18
C PRO A 193 -7.43 -5.25 -5.71
N THR A 194 -8.36 -5.92 -6.34
CA THR A 194 -8.51 -5.98 -7.80
C THR A 194 -8.56 -4.56 -8.37
N TYR A 195 -7.92 -4.34 -9.50
CA TYR A 195 -7.98 -3.05 -10.20
C TYR A 195 -9.43 -2.62 -10.45
N GLY A 196 -9.77 -1.41 -10.02
CA GLY A 196 -11.11 -0.86 -10.08
C GLY A 196 -12.06 -1.30 -8.95
N ARG A 197 -11.62 -2.13 -7.98
CA ARG A 197 -12.46 -2.50 -6.82
C ARG A 197 -12.65 -1.34 -5.85
N VAL A 198 -11.68 -0.46 -5.75
CA VAL A 198 -11.70 0.79 -4.98
C VAL A 198 -11.52 1.94 -5.96
N SER A 199 -12.34 2.98 -5.85
CA SER A 199 -12.26 4.17 -6.70
C SER A 199 -10.88 4.85 -6.58
N ARG A 200 -10.38 5.33 -7.72
CA ARG A 200 -9.19 6.16 -7.84
C ARG A 200 -9.48 7.66 -7.90
N TYR A 201 -10.77 8.06 -7.84
CA TYR A 201 -11.10 9.49 -7.82
C TYR A 201 -10.48 10.17 -6.60
N GLY A 202 -9.71 11.23 -6.87
CA GLY A 202 -8.94 11.95 -5.85
C GLY A 202 -7.61 11.30 -5.44
N LEU A 203 -7.21 10.18 -6.06
CA LEU A 203 -5.84 9.66 -5.98
C LEU A 203 -4.97 10.42 -7.00
N MET A 204 -3.85 11.00 -6.55
CA MET A 204 -2.86 11.58 -7.47
C MET A 204 -2.21 10.47 -8.28
N ALA A 205 -2.46 10.49 -9.61
CA ALA A 205 -2.13 9.38 -10.49
C ALA A 205 -0.61 9.28 -10.74
N TYR A 206 -0.07 8.08 -10.55
CA TYR A 206 1.21 7.66 -11.11
C TYR A 206 0.98 6.97 -12.46
N ALA A 207 0.36 5.80 -12.47
CA ALA A 207 0.06 5.04 -13.68
C ALA A 207 -1.42 4.61 -13.68
N SER A 208 -2.24 5.29 -14.46
CA SER A 208 -3.71 5.19 -14.41
C SER A 208 -4.26 3.79 -14.66
N SER A 209 -3.54 2.94 -15.41
CA SER A 209 -3.95 1.57 -15.69
C SER A 209 -3.50 0.54 -14.63
N LEU A 210 -2.82 1.00 -13.55
CA LEU A 210 -2.19 0.14 -12.55
C LEU A 210 -2.52 0.57 -11.11
N ASP A 211 -2.65 1.88 -10.84
CA ASP A 211 -2.84 2.43 -9.50
C ASP A 211 -4.07 1.87 -8.81
N GLN A 212 -3.93 1.51 -7.52
CA GLN A 212 -5.03 1.06 -6.69
C GLN A 212 -4.81 1.48 -5.23
N ILE A 213 -5.86 2.02 -4.57
CA ILE A 213 -5.86 2.28 -3.13
C ILE A 213 -6.19 0.98 -2.39
N GLY A 214 -5.58 0.78 -1.23
CA GLY A 214 -5.89 -0.36 -0.37
C GLY A 214 -5.41 -0.20 1.07
N PRO A 215 -5.86 -1.12 1.96
CA PRO A 215 -5.58 -1.09 3.39
C PRO A 215 -4.16 -1.55 3.74
N LEU A 216 -3.65 -0.95 4.81
CA LEU A 216 -2.51 -1.36 5.61
C LEU A 216 -2.98 -1.48 7.05
N THR A 217 -2.90 -2.67 7.62
CA THR A 217 -3.45 -3.00 8.94
C THR A 217 -2.53 -3.95 9.68
N ARG A 218 -2.79 -4.17 10.96
CA ARG A 218 -2.00 -5.10 11.74
C ARG A 218 -2.33 -6.55 11.46
N ASP A 219 -3.61 -6.85 11.21
CA ASP A 219 -4.11 -8.19 10.94
C ASP A 219 -5.07 -8.23 9.75
N VAL A 220 -5.41 -9.44 9.34
CA VAL A 220 -6.28 -9.72 8.19
C VAL A 220 -7.73 -9.33 8.47
N THR A 221 -8.18 -9.41 9.72
CA THR A 221 -9.54 -9.03 10.13
C THR A 221 -9.77 -7.54 9.87
N ASP A 222 -8.86 -6.69 10.31
CA ASP A 222 -8.95 -5.26 10.07
C ASP A 222 -8.84 -4.89 8.58
N ALA A 223 -8.02 -5.64 7.81
CA ALA A 223 -7.92 -5.45 6.36
C ALA A 223 -9.25 -5.74 5.65
N ALA A 224 -9.98 -6.78 6.07
CA ALA A 224 -11.30 -7.10 5.54
C ALA A 224 -12.34 -6.02 5.87
N HIS A 225 -12.37 -5.54 7.10
CA HIS A 225 -13.26 -4.46 7.53
C HIS A 225 -12.97 -3.15 6.77
N LEU A 226 -11.71 -2.76 6.67
CA LEU A 226 -11.33 -1.53 5.96
C LEU A 226 -11.64 -1.64 4.46
N LEU A 227 -11.47 -2.83 3.86
CA LEU A 227 -11.87 -3.06 2.48
C LEU A 227 -13.39 -2.96 2.28
N ASN A 228 -14.22 -3.43 3.23
CA ASN A 228 -15.67 -3.24 3.20
C ASN A 228 -16.05 -1.76 3.10
N VAL A 229 -15.34 -0.90 3.84
CA VAL A 229 -15.58 0.54 3.84
C VAL A 229 -15.23 1.17 2.51
N ILE A 230 -14.03 0.89 1.97
CA ILE A 230 -13.50 1.64 0.82
C ILE A 230 -13.89 1.08 -0.55
N ALA A 231 -14.28 -0.21 -0.64
CA ALA A 231 -14.65 -0.86 -1.91
C ALA A 231 -15.99 -0.36 -2.47
N GLY A 232 -16.16 -0.52 -3.78
CA GLY A 232 -17.44 -0.30 -4.48
C GLY A 232 -17.37 0.61 -5.68
N HIS A 233 -18.45 0.59 -6.46
CA HIS A 233 -18.58 1.39 -7.67
C HIS A 233 -18.61 2.89 -7.35
N ASP A 234 -17.98 3.67 -8.23
CA ASP A 234 -17.97 5.13 -8.17
C ASP A 234 -18.19 5.70 -9.58
N PRO A 235 -19.24 6.51 -9.80
CA PRO A 235 -19.47 7.16 -11.10
C PRO A 235 -18.39 8.19 -11.46
N MET A 236 -17.60 8.67 -10.49
CA MET A 236 -16.49 9.59 -10.71
C MET A 236 -15.22 8.90 -11.23
N ASP A 237 -15.14 7.56 -11.16
CA ASP A 237 -14.06 6.76 -11.73
C ASP A 237 -14.59 5.79 -12.78
N SER A 238 -14.35 6.09 -14.06
CA SER A 238 -14.81 5.27 -15.18
C SER A 238 -14.23 3.84 -15.19
N THR A 239 -13.18 3.59 -14.41
CA THR A 239 -12.56 2.26 -14.26
C THR A 239 -13.08 1.48 -13.06
N ALA A 240 -13.93 2.10 -12.22
CA ALA A 240 -14.50 1.44 -11.05
C ALA A 240 -15.41 0.27 -11.46
N SER A 241 -15.18 -0.90 -10.86
CA SER A 241 -15.96 -2.10 -11.09
C SER A 241 -17.40 -1.93 -10.63
N ARG A 242 -18.35 -2.45 -11.44
CA ARG A 242 -19.78 -2.50 -11.09
C ARG A 242 -20.19 -3.79 -10.39
N ALA A 243 -19.24 -4.70 -10.16
CA ALA A 243 -19.51 -5.93 -9.43
C ALA A 243 -19.89 -5.61 -7.97
N ASP A 244 -20.85 -6.35 -7.45
CA ASP A 244 -21.29 -6.24 -6.06
C ASP A 244 -20.11 -6.37 -5.10
N VAL A 245 -20.17 -5.66 -3.98
CA VAL A 245 -19.21 -5.75 -2.89
C VAL A 245 -19.77 -6.75 -1.87
N PRO A 246 -19.14 -7.91 -1.69
CA PRO A 246 -19.55 -8.81 -0.62
C PRO A 246 -19.14 -8.24 0.74
N ASP A 247 -19.68 -8.78 1.82
CA ASP A 247 -19.11 -8.57 3.14
C ASP A 247 -17.88 -9.44 3.31
N TYR A 248 -16.70 -8.84 3.16
CA TYR A 248 -15.41 -9.55 3.21
C TYR A 248 -15.14 -10.22 4.56
N THR A 249 -15.78 -9.77 5.64
CA THR A 249 -15.63 -10.41 6.96
C THR A 249 -16.23 -11.81 7.00
N GLN A 250 -17.21 -12.12 6.14
CA GLN A 250 -17.80 -13.45 6.02
C GLN A 250 -16.82 -14.49 5.46
N ALA A 251 -15.74 -14.05 4.83
CA ALA A 251 -14.67 -14.91 4.32
C ALA A 251 -13.67 -15.35 5.40
N LEU A 252 -13.67 -14.70 6.57
CA LEU A 252 -12.68 -14.94 7.64
C LEU A 252 -12.96 -16.27 8.35
N ARG A 253 -12.47 -17.36 7.77
CA ARG A 253 -12.60 -18.72 8.28
C ARG A 253 -11.23 -19.37 8.34
N ALA A 254 -10.91 -20.00 9.46
CA ALA A 254 -9.65 -20.71 9.68
C ALA A 254 -9.59 -22.09 9.01
N ASP A 255 -10.32 -22.30 7.91
CA ASP A 255 -10.38 -23.57 7.17
C ASP A 255 -9.86 -23.39 5.75
N VAL A 256 -8.81 -24.14 5.42
CA VAL A 256 -8.18 -24.16 4.08
C VAL A 256 -8.22 -25.57 3.46
N LYS A 257 -8.99 -26.50 4.03
CA LYS A 257 -9.09 -27.86 3.51
C LYS A 257 -9.56 -27.84 2.04
N GLY A 258 -8.77 -28.46 1.18
CA GLY A 258 -9.02 -28.53 -0.25
C GLY A 258 -8.76 -27.24 -1.03
N LEU A 259 -8.27 -26.17 -0.40
CA LEU A 259 -7.80 -24.97 -1.10
C LEU A 259 -6.58 -25.33 -1.94
N LYS A 260 -6.63 -25.04 -3.24
CA LYS A 260 -5.53 -25.31 -4.16
C LYS A 260 -4.59 -24.11 -4.24
N ILE A 261 -3.35 -24.33 -3.82
CA ILE A 261 -2.31 -23.32 -3.78
C ILE A 261 -1.31 -23.55 -4.93
N GLY A 262 -1.13 -22.54 -5.78
CA GLY A 262 -0.12 -22.53 -6.82
C GLY A 262 1.22 -22.02 -6.29
N LEU A 263 2.30 -22.77 -6.56
CA LEU A 263 3.66 -22.37 -6.28
C LEU A 263 4.39 -22.11 -7.60
N PRO A 264 4.54 -20.86 -8.06
CA PRO A 264 5.22 -20.56 -9.31
C PRO A 264 6.74 -20.67 -9.15
N LYS A 265 7.37 -21.53 -9.96
CA LYS A 265 8.82 -21.75 -9.92
C LYS A 265 9.63 -20.49 -10.22
N GLU A 266 9.10 -19.59 -11.04
CA GLU A 266 9.74 -18.35 -11.49
C GLU A 266 9.87 -17.28 -10.37
N TYR A 267 9.20 -17.47 -9.22
CA TYR A 267 9.27 -16.51 -8.10
C TYR A 267 10.35 -16.86 -7.07
N PHE A 268 10.94 -18.06 -7.15
CA PHE A 268 12.04 -18.47 -6.26
C PHE A 268 13.36 -18.36 -7.03
N ILE A 269 13.76 -17.11 -7.29
CA ILE A 269 14.86 -16.73 -8.17
C ILE A 269 16.24 -16.97 -7.52
N ASP A 270 17.26 -17.14 -8.37
CA ASP A 270 18.65 -17.05 -7.93
C ASP A 270 18.96 -15.65 -7.40
N GLY A 271 19.63 -15.58 -6.24
CA GLY A 271 19.92 -14.31 -5.57
C GLY A 271 18.85 -13.81 -4.60
N MET A 272 17.74 -14.54 -4.42
CA MET A 272 16.83 -14.32 -3.31
C MET A 272 17.54 -14.58 -1.97
N ASP A 273 17.21 -13.75 -0.96
CA ASP A 273 17.67 -13.99 0.40
C ASP A 273 17.21 -15.37 0.89
N GLN A 274 18.14 -16.13 1.49
CA GLN A 274 17.87 -17.51 1.90
C GLN A 274 16.84 -17.61 3.02
N GLU A 275 16.82 -16.65 3.97
CA GLU A 275 15.86 -16.62 5.06
C GLU A 275 14.47 -16.29 4.55
N VAL A 276 14.36 -15.39 3.56
CA VAL A 276 13.08 -15.09 2.89
C VAL A 276 12.56 -16.33 2.19
N GLY A 277 13.36 -16.97 1.34
CA GLY A 277 12.96 -18.17 0.63
C GLY A 277 12.57 -19.33 1.56
N ALA A 278 13.30 -19.54 2.66
CA ALA A 278 13.00 -20.55 3.65
C ALA A 278 11.69 -20.28 4.41
N SER A 279 11.47 -19.03 4.87
CA SER A 279 10.24 -18.63 5.58
C SER A 279 8.99 -18.81 4.72
N VAL A 280 9.04 -18.39 3.46
CA VAL A 280 7.92 -18.53 2.54
C VAL A 280 7.61 -20.00 2.22
N ARG A 281 8.64 -20.81 1.97
CA ARG A 281 8.44 -22.25 1.76
C ARG A 281 7.87 -22.93 3.00
N LYS A 282 8.30 -22.53 4.19
CA LYS A 282 7.74 -23.02 5.45
C LYS A 282 6.26 -22.63 5.57
N ALA A 283 5.90 -21.37 5.29
CA ALA A 283 4.53 -20.91 5.32
C ALA A 283 3.61 -21.73 4.38
N ILE A 284 4.09 -22.04 3.17
CA ILE A 284 3.36 -22.89 2.22
C ILE A 284 3.21 -24.33 2.76
N ALA A 285 4.26 -24.90 3.36
CA ALA A 285 4.18 -26.21 3.98
C ALA A 285 3.24 -26.26 5.19
N ASP A 286 3.18 -25.17 5.97
CA ASP A 286 2.22 -25.05 7.08
C ASP A 286 0.76 -25.04 6.56
N MET A 287 0.48 -24.35 5.44
CA MET A 287 -0.82 -24.38 4.78
C MET A 287 -1.18 -25.78 4.25
N GLU A 288 -0.21 -26.53 3.70
CA GLU A 288 -0.40 -27.90 3.26
C GLU A 288 -0.71 -28.81 4.46
N ALA A 289 -0.03 -28.64 5.58
CA ALA A 289 -0.31 -29.35 6.82
C ALA A 289 -1.72 -29.05 7.39
N MET A 290 -2.27 -27.85 7.12
CA MET A 290 -3.63 -27.46 7.46
C MET A 290 -4.69 -28.04 6.48
N GLY A 291 -4.26 -28.76 5.43
CA GLY A 291 -5.14 -29.46 4.48
C GLY A 291 -5.33 -28.78 3.14
N ALA A 292 -4.54 -27.78 2.80
CA ALA A 292 -4.50 -27.21 1.45
C ALA A 292 -3.75 -28.17 0.49
N GLU A 293 -4.02 -28.06 -0.81
CA GLU A 293 -3.33 -28.81 -1.86
C GLU A 293 -2.31 -27.90 -2.56
N VAL A 294 -1.02 -28.17 -2.38
CA VAL A 294 0.03 -27.40 -3.04
C VAL A 294 0.37 -28.00 -4.40
N ARG A 295 0.47 -27.15 -5.43
CA ARG A 295 0.81 -27.55 -6.81
C ARG A 295 1.86 -26.60 -7.38
N GLU A 296 2.89 -27.18 -7.99
CA GLU A 296 3.82 -26.37 -8.80
C GLU A 296 3.11 -25.88 -10.06
N ILE A 297 3.28 -24.60 -10.36
CA ILE A 297 2.76 -23.94 -11.57
C ILE A 297 3.87 -23.17 -12.27
N SER A 298 3.62 -22.72 -13.49
CA SER A 298 4.55 -21.89 -14.24
C SER A 298 3.85 -20.61 -14.73
N LEU A 299 4.55 -19.49 -14.57
CA LEU A 299 4.18 -18.16 -15.07
C LEU A 299 5.32 -17.64 -15.96
N PRO A 300 5.52 -18.21 -17.18
CA PRO A 300 6.74 -18.08 -17.97
C PRO A 300 7.05 -16.66 -18.45
N HIS A 301 6.05 -15.75 -18.47
CA HIS A 301 6.30 -14.37 -18.86
C HIS A 301 6.64 -13.44 -17.68
N THR A 302 6.76 -13.97 -16.46
CA THR A 302 7.18 -13.21 -15.26
C THR A 302 8.54 -12.54 -15.46
N ASP A 303 9.48 -13.19 -16.17
CA ASP A 303 10.81 -12.63 -16.47
C ASP A 303 10.77 -11.28 -17.21
N TYR A 304 9.69 -11.01 -17.92
CA TYR A 304 9.50 -9.75 -18.64
C TYR A 304 8.74 -8.70 -17.84
N ALA A 305 8.22 -9.04 -16.65
CA ALA A 305 7.28 -8.19 -15.94
C ALA A 305 7.90 -6.85 -15.50
N VAL A 306 9.11 -6.87 -14.94
CA VAL A 306 9.82 -5.64 -14.52
C VAL A 306 10.04 -4.72 -15.72
N SER A 307 10.59 -5.23 -16.83
CA SER A 307 10.83 -4.44 -18.03
C SER A 307 9.53 -3.89 -18.62
N THR A 308 8.47 -4.70 -18.63
CA THR A 308 7.14 -4.28 -19.12
C THR A 308 6.55 -3.17 -18.27
N TYR A 309 6.64 -3.30 -16.95
CA TYR A 309 6.17 -2.28 -16.01
C TYR A 309 6.92 -0.96 -16.18
N TYR A 310 8.25 -1.00 -16.24
CA TYR A 310 9.08 0.21 -16.37
C TYR A 310 9.05 0.84 -17.77
N LEU A 311 8.31 0.26 -18.70
CA LEU A 311 7.91 0.90 -19.96
C LEU A 311 6.50 1.52 -19.88
N ILE A 312 5.53 0.78 -19.32
CA ILE A 312 4.13 1.23 -19.22
C ILE A 312 3.96 2.33 -18.18
N ALA A 313 4.39 2.09 -16.94
CA ALA A 313 4.14 3.02 -15.83
C ALA A 313 4.82 4.39 -16.03
N PRO A 314 6.09 4.49 -16.47
CA PRO A 314 6.68 5.78 -16.81
C PRO A 314 6.01 6.49 -18.00
N ALA A 315 5.51 5.75 -19.00
CA ALA A 315 4.77 6.34 -20.12
C ALA A 315 3.46 7.00 -19.64
N GLU A 316 2.72 6.30 -18.78
CA GLU A 316 1.51 6.86 -18.19
C GLU A 316 1.83 8.01 -17.21
N ALA A 317 2.92 7.92 -16.45
CA ALA A 317 3.40 8.99 -15.58
C ALA A 317 3.73 10.26 -16.36
N ALA A 318 4.42 10.13 -17.50
CA ALA A 318 4.76 11.27 -18.34
C ALA A 318 3.50 12.06 -18.74
N THR A 319 2.42 11.36 -19.12
CA THR A 319 1.12 11.98 -19.43
C THR A 319 0.41 12.50 -18.17
N ASN A 320 0.37 11.71 -17.08
CA ASN A 320 -0.34 12.12 -15.86
C ASN A 320 0.30 13.35 -15.19
N LEU A 321 1.62 13.49 -15.25
CA LEU A 321 2.34 14.58 -14.60
C LEU A 321 2.53 15.81 -15.50
N GLU A 322 2.05 15.80 -16.76
CA GLU A 322 2.12 16.99 -17.63
C GLU A 322 1.35 18.19 -17.08
N ARG A 323 0.28 17.93 -16.32
CA ARG A 323 -0.57 18.94 -15.68
C ARG A 323 0.13 19.78 -14.61
N TYR A 324 1.27 19.32 -14.09
CA TYR A 324 2.07 20.05 -13.11
C TYR A 324 3.11 20.90 -13.84
N ASP A 325 2.68 22.03 -14.37
CA ASP A 325 3.41 22.89 -15.30
C ASP A 325 3.68 24.30 -14.74
N GLY A 326 3.21 24.61 -13.52
CA GLY A 326 3.32 25.92 -12.89
C GLY A 326 2.25 26.92 -13.33
N VAL A 327 1.23 26.47 -14.13
CA VAL A 327 0.15 27.35 -14.61
C VAL A 327 -1.16 27.09 -13.88
N SER A 328 -1.62 25.83 -13.89
CA SER A 328 -2.98 25.49 -13.43
C SER A 328 -3.08 25.45 -11.90
N TYR A 329 -2.13 24.82 -11.24
CA TYR A 329 -2.05 24.71 -9.77
C TYR A 329 -0.70 24.15 -9.34
N GLY A 330 -0.43 24.20 -8.03
CA GLY A 330 0.85 23.80 -7.46
C GLY A 330 1.85 24.95 -7.39
N ALA A 331 3.11 24.61 -7.11
CA ALA A 331 4.19 25.57 -7.04
C ALA A 331 4.55 26.13 -8.42
N ARG A 332 5.02 27.37 -8.45
CA ARG A 332 5.50 28.05 -9.65
C ARG A 332 6.84 28.70 -9.36
N VAL A 333 7.76 28.58 -10.30
CA VAL A 333 9.03 29.31 -10.34
C VAL A 333 8.97 30.27 -11.50
N ASP A 334 9.10 31.56 -11.24
CA ASP A 334 9.05 32.58 -12.30
C ASP A 334 10.20 32.44 -13.30
N GLY A 335 9.91 32.69 -14.56
CA GLY A 335 10.84 32.62 -15.68
C GLY A 335 10.78 33.87 -16.56
N GLU A 336 11.69 33.96 -17.55
CA GLU A 336 11.73 35.08 -18.51
C GLU A 336 10.53 35.03 -19.48
N ASP A 337 10.04 33.82 -19.79
CA ASP A 337 8.85 33.57 -20.59
C ASP A 337 8.10 32.32 -20.08
N LEU A 338 7.02 31.95 -20.77
CA LEU A 338 6.20 30.79 -20.40
C LEU A 338 6.99 29.47 -20.44
N VAL A 339 7.85 29.28 -21.43
CA VAL A 339 8.63 28.04 -21.60
C VAL A 339 9.70 27.94 -20.51
N ASP A 340 10.38 29.04 -20.23
CA ASP A 340 11.37 29.11 -19.15
C ASP A 340 10.71 28.90 -17.79
N MET A 341 9.58 29.53 -17.52
CA MET A 341 8.80 29.34 -16.29
C MET A 341 8.42 27.88 -16.08
N MET A 342 7.84 27.20 -17.10
CA MET A 342 7.49 25.79 -17.03
C MET A 342 8.72 24.91 -16.82
N THR A 343 9.80 25.17 -17.56
CA THR A 343 11.05 24.42 -17.49
C THR A 343 11.67 24.52 -16.10
N ARG A 344 11.78 25.72 -15.55
CA ARG A 344 12.33 25.97 -14.22
C ARG A 344 11.46 25.33 -13.14
N THR A 345 10.14 25.53 -13.21
CA THR A 345 9.20 24.94 -12.25
C THR A 345 9.39 23.42 -12.17
N ARG A 346 9.38 22.72 -13.30
CA ARG A 346 9.53 21.25 -13.33
C ARG A 346 10.94 20.81 -12.95
N THR A 347 11.96 21.56 -13.32
CA THR A 347 13.36 21.25 -13.00
C THR A 347 13.66 21.38 -11.51
N GLU A 348 13.17 22.44 -10.87
CA GLU A 348 13.46 22.76 -9.47
C GLU A 348 12.52 22.02 -8.48
N LYS A 349 11.28 21.73 -8.90
CA LYS A 349 10.23 21.22 -8.00
C LYS A 349 10.00 19.71 -8.08
N PHE A 350 10.41 19.02 -9.16
CA PHE A 350 10.42 17.57 -9.21
C PHE A 350 11.74 16.97 -8.77
N GLY A 351 11.68 15.88 -8.01
CA GLY A 351 12.82 15.07 -7.62
C GLY A 351 13.47 14.30 -8.78
N ALA A 352 14.63 13.74 -8.53
CA ALA A 352 15.44 13.07 -9.55
C ALA A 352 14.75 11.83 -10.14
N GLU A 353 14.09 11.00 -9.32
CA GLU A 353 13.42 9.78 -9.79
C GLU A 353 12.20 10.11 -10.63
N VAL A 354 11.39 11.08 -10.25
CA VAL A 354 10.24 11.54 -11.04
C VAL A 354 10.68 12.05 -12.40
N LYS A 355 11.72 12.91 -12.44
CA LYS A 355 12.30 13.40 -13.71
C LYS A 355 12.80 12.25 -14.60
N ARG A 356 13.48 11.25 -14.00
CA ARG A 356 13.96 10.07 -14.73
C ARG A 356 12.81 9.30 -15.37
N ARG A 357 11.73 9.02 -14.62
CA ARG A 357 10.57 8.27 -15.14
C ARG A 357 9.82 9.06 -16.20
N ILE A 358 9.66 10.38 -16.05
CA ILE A 358 9.08 11.23 -17.10
C ILE A 358 9.90 11.15 -18.38
N LEU A 359 11.24 11.21 -18.31
CA LEU A 359 12.11 11.10 -19.49
C LEU A 359 12.02 9.72 -20.15
N ILE A 360 12.03 8.63 -19.37
CA ILE A 360 11.84 7.27 -19.88
C ILE A 360 10.48 7.16 -20.58
N GLY A 361 9.41 7.68 -19.96
CA GLY A 361 8.07 7.65 -20.51
C GLY A 361 7.95 8.42 -21.82
N ASN A 362 8.46 9.64 -21.86
CA ASN A 362 8.49 10.46 -23.09
C ASN A 362 9.28 9.77 -24.22
N TYR A 363 10.40 9.12 -23.89
CA TYR A 363 11.17 8.35 -24.86
C TYR A 363 10.35 7.18 -25.41
N ALA A 364 9.70 6.40 -24.55
CA ALA A 364 8.88 5.27 -24.95
C ALA A 364 7.65 5.67 -25.80
N LEU A 365 7.13 6.89 -25.62
CA LEU A 365 5.99 7.44 -26.37
C LEU A 365 6.38 8.23 -27.61
N SER A 366 7.68 8.50 -27.83
CA SER A 366 8.12 9.34 -28.94
C SER A 366 7.97 8.66 -30.31
N ALA A 367 7.89 9.47 -31.37
CA ALA A 367 7.75 8.99 -32.74
C ALA A 367 8.89 8.04 -33.13
N GLY A 368 8.55 6.89 -33.69
CA GLY A 368 9.50 5.82 -34.04
C GLY A 368 9.82 4.83 -32.94
N TYR A 369 9.50 5.14 -31.66
CA TYR A 369 9.73 4.26 -30.52
C TYR A 369 8.45 3.71 -29.91
N TYR A 370 7.32 4.35 -30.15
CA TYR A 370 6.01 3.96 -29.61
C TYR A 370 5.68 2.49 -29.88
N ASP A 371 5.79 2.04 -31.13
CA ASP A 371 5.49 0.66 -31.52
C ASP A 371 6.51 -0.33 -30.94
N ALA A 372 7.79 0.06 -30.93
CA ALA A 372 8.88 -0.79 -30.51
C ALA A 372 8.94 -1.02 -29.00
N TYR A 373 8.51 -0.04 -28.20
CA TYR A 373 8.56 -0.09 -26.73
C TYR A 373 7.18 -0.15 -26.10
N TYR A 374 6.39 0.91 -26.19
CA TYR A 374 5.13 1.01 -25.45
C TYR A 374 4.10 -0.02 -25.92
N LEU A 375 3.82 -0.08 -27.23
CA LEU A 375 2.87 -1.05 -27.77
C LEU A 375 3.34 -2.50 -27.57
N LYS A 376 4.64 -2.75 -27.69
CA LYS A 376 5.21 -4.07 -27.39
C LYS A 376 5.03 -4.44 -25.93
N ALA A 377 5.26 -3.51 -24.99
CA ALA A 377 5.02 -3.73 -23.57
C ALA A 377 3.55 -4.05 -23.27
N LEU A 378 2.58 -3.38 -23.90
CA LEU A 378 1.16 -3.72 -23.77
C LEU A 378 0.85 -5.15 -24.26
N LYS A 379 1.48 -5.60 -25.35
CA LYS A 379 1.34 -6.99 -25.83
C LYS A 379 1.91 -7.99 -24.81
N VAL A 380 3.07 -7.71 -24.23
CA VAL A 380 3.68 -8.56 -23.18
C VAL A 380 2.81 -8.57 -21.93
N ARG A 381 2.24 -7.43 -21.53
CA ARG A 381 1.25 -7.36 -20.42
C ARG A 381 0.11 -8.35 -20.63
N THR A 382 -0.42 -8.46 -21.86
CA THR A 382 -1.47 -9.42 -22.20
C THR A 382 -1.01 -10.88 -22.01
N LEU A 383 0.26 -11.20 -22.35
CA LEU A 383 0.81 -12.54 -22.14
C LEU A 383 0.95 -12.85 -20.63
N ILE A 384 1.39 -11.89 -19.83
CA ILE A 384 1.45 -12.02 -18.37
C ILE A 384 0.04 -12.27 -17.79
N GLN A 385 -0.98 -11.52 -18.22
CA GLN A 385 -2.36 -11.75 -17.84
C GLN A 385 -2.85 -13.17 -18.18
N GLN A 386 -2.49 -13.67 -19.37
CA GLN A 386 -2.85 -15.03 -19.82
C GLN A 386 -2.17 -16.12 -18.98
N ASP A 387 -0.94 -15.90 -18.49
CA ASP A 387 -0.27 -16.85 -17.60
C ASP A 387 -1.06 -17.03 -16.30
N PHE A 388 -1.46 -15.94 -15.66
CA PHE A 388 -2.31 -15.99 -14.47
C PHE A 388 -3.67 -16.62 -14.76
N THR A 389 -4.31 -16.28 -15.89
CA THR A 389 -5.60 -16.87 -16.27
C THR A 389 -5.51 -18.39 -16.35
N ARG A 390 -4.47 -18.92 -17.02
CA ARG A 390 -4.22 -20.37 -17.14
C ARG A 390 -3.88 -21.01 -15.79
N ALA A 391 -3.09 -20.33 -14.96
CA ALA A 391 -2.75 -20.83 -13.64
C ALA A 391 -4.01 -20.98 -12.75
N PHE A 392 -4.89 -20.00 -12.80
CA PHE A 392 -6.14 -20.02 -12.03
C PHE A 392 -7.20 -21.01 -12.55
N GLU A 393 -6.99 -21.68 -13.68
CA GLU A 393 -7.79 -22.87 -14.05
C GLU A 393 -7.46 -24.08 -13.16
N GLN A 394 -6.27 -24.10 -12.54
CA GLN A 394 -5.74 -25.23 -11.78
C GLN A 394 -5.69 -24.98 -10.27
N VAL A 395 -5.62 -23.71 -9.84
CA VAL A 395 -5.46 -23.32 -8.45
C VAL A 395 -6.42 -22.20 -8.05
N ASP A 396 -6.65 -22.05 -6.75
CA ASP A 396 -7.55 -21.04 -6.19
C ASP A 396 -6.78 -19.76 -5.80
N VAL A 397 -5.57 -19.93 -5.27
CA VAL A 397 -4.64 -18.85 -4.91
C VAL A 397 -3.22 -19.21 -5.34
N ILE A 398 -2.39 -18.18 -5.50
CA ILE A 398 -0.95 -18.35 -5.77
C ILE A 398 -0.20 -17.76 -4.58
N MET A 399 0.79 -18.47 -4.04
CA MET A 399 1.63 -18.01 -2.93
C MET A 399 3.07 -17.79 -3.37
N THR A 400 3.64 -16.63 -2.99
CA THR A 400 4.97 -16.19 -3.39
C THR A 400 5.63 -15.39 -2.26
N PRO A 401 6.96 -15.18 -2.31
CA PRO A 401 7.57 -14.10 -1.54
C PRO A 401 6.97 -12.74 -1.95
N THR A 402 6.78 -11.82 -0.99
CA THR A 402 6.37 -10.45 -1.31
C THR A 402 7.54 -9.65 -1.89
N ALA A 403 8.73 -9.81 -1.34
CA ALA A 403 9.96 -9.17 -1.80
C ALA A 403 11.11 -10.20 -1.80
N PRO A 404 12.14 -10.00 -2.63
CA PRO A 404 13.27 -10.96 -2.70
C PRO A 404 14.23 -10.84 -1.52
N THR A 405 14.18 -9.74 -0.75
CA THR A 405 15.05 -9.47 0.40
C THR A 405 14.23 -8.95 1.58
N PRO A 406 14.73 -9.03 2.81
CA PRO A 406 14.22 -8.23 3.92
C PRO A 406 14.54 -6.74 3.69
N ALA A 407 14.08 -5.85 4.60
CA ALA A 407 14.36 -4.43 4.54
C ALA A 407 15.88 -4.16 4.50
N TYR A 408 16.34 -3.46 3.48
CA TYR A 408 17.74 -3.06 3.27
C TYR A 408 18.03 -1.70 3.95
N ARG A 409 19.34 -1.36 4.07
CA ARG A 409 19.74 -0.11 4.72
C ARG A 409 19.43 1.11 3.86
N ILE A 410 19.14 2.24 4.50
CA ILE A 410 19.01 3.54 3.84
C ILE A 410 20.29 3.85 3.09
N GLY A 411 20.18 4.24 1.81
CA GLY A 411 21.31 4.53 0.92
C GLY A 411 22.04 3.31 0.35
N GLU A 412 21.60 2.08 0.65
CA GLU A 412 22.24 0.85 0.16
C GLU A 412 22.01 0.63 -1.35
N MET A 413 20.80 0.92 -1.84
CA MET A 413 20.48 0.76 -3.26
C MET A 413 20.95 1.96 -4.07
N THR A 414 22.20 1.90 -4.54
CA THR A 414 22.84 3.02 -5.26
C THR A 414 22.50 3.08 -6.74
N SER A 415 21.93 2.02 -7.30
CA SER A 415 21.53 1.92 -8.71
C SER A 415 20.00 1.83 -8.85
N PRO A 416 19.38 2.59 -9.78
CA PRO A 416 17.96 2.45 -10.08
C PRO A 416 17.56 1.02 -10.43
N LEU A 417 18.40 0.28 -11.14
CA LEU A 417 18.13 -1.10 -11.51
C LEU A 417 18.02 -2.02 -10.28
N GLN A 418 18.88 -1.85 -9.27
CA GLN A 418 18.79 -2.62 -8.02
C GLN A 418 17.45 -2.34 -7.31
N MET A 419 17.01 -1.08 -7.26
CA MET A 419 15.72 -0.71 -6.69
C MET A 419 14.56 -1.35 -7.49
N TYR A 420 14.63 -1.32 -8.83
CA TYR A 420 13.58 -1.89 -9.70
C TYR A 420 13.46 -3.40 -9.58
N LEU A 421 14.56 -4.11 -9.32
CA LEU A 421 14.54 -5.56 -9.12
C LEU A 421 13.88 -5.98 -7.79
N GLN A 422 13.73 -5.09 -6.83
CA GLN A 422 12.95 -5.36 -5.61
C GLN A 422 11.46 -5.60 -5.90
N ASP A 423 10.95 -5.10 -7.03
CA ASP A 423 9.55 -5.21 -7.43
C ASP A 423 9.22 -6.51 -8.21
N ILE A 424 10.21 -7.41 -8.39
CA ILE A 424 10.07 -8.59 -9.26
C ILE A 424 8.90 -9.50 -8.86
N SER A 425 8.62 -9.62 -7.56
CA SER A 425 7.54 -10.46 -7.05
C SER A 425 6.18 -9.76 -7.03
N THR A 426 6.14 -8.43 -7.06
CA THR A 426 4.90 -7.67 -6.88
C THR A 426 4.31 -7.14 -8.19
N VAL A 427 5.15 -6.70 -9.12
CA VAL A 427 4.75 -6.10 -10.40
C VAL A 427 3.88 -7.00 -11.27
N PRO A 428 4.12 -8.33 -11.40
CA PRO A 428 3.35 -9.18 -12.31
C PRO A 428 1.84 -9.12 -12.06
N LEU A 429 1.43 -9.13 -10.78
CA LEU A 429 0.00 -9.06 -10.47
C LEU A 429 -0.62 -7.68 -10.74
N ASN A 430 0.16 -6.59 -10.66
CA ASN A 430 -0.33 -5.25 -11.03
C ASN A 430 -0.59 -5.19 -12.55
N LEU A 431 0.34 -5.69 -13.36
CA LEU A 431 0.16 -5.80 -14.81
C LEU A 431 -1.06 -6.64 -15.18
N ALA A 432 -1.34 -7.67 -14.40
CA ALA A 432 -2.51 -8.52 -14.58
C ALA A 432 -3.82 -7.96 -13.96
N GLY A 433 -3.75 -6.90 -13.16
CA GLY A 433 -4.93 -6.28 -12.52
C GLY A 433 -5.52 -7.08 -11.36
N LEU A 434 -4.77 -8.03 -10.79
CA LEU A 434 -5.21 -9.00 -9.79
C LEU A 434 -5.18 -8.46 -8.37
N PRO A 435 -5.99 -9.01 -7.43
CA PRO A 435 -5.86 -8.74 -6.02
C PRO A 435 -4.69 -9.51 -5.42
N GLY A 436 -4.06 -8.97 -4.39
CA GLY A 436 -3.04 -9.64 -3.61
C GLY A 436 -2.87 -9.05 -2.22
N ILE A 437 -2.54 -9.90 -1.27
CA ILE A 437 -2.30 -9.53 0.12
C ILE A 437 -0.92 -10.00 0.55
N SER A 438 -0.20 -9.16 1.30
CA SER A 438 1.02 -9.53 2.00
C SER A 438 0.71 -9.69 3.49
N VAL A 439 1.13 -10.80 4.07
CA VAL A 439 1.02 -11.08 5.51
C VAL A 439 2.37 -11.46 6.10
N PRO A 440 2.68 -11.15 7.35
CA PRO A 440 3.92 -11.57 8.00
C PRO A 440 4.03 -13.11 8.06
N CYS A 441 5.17 -13.67 7.66
CA CYS A 441 5.38 -15.13 7.67
C CYS A 441 6.68 -15.57 8.36
N GLY A 442 7.36 -14.67 9.04
CA GLY A 442 8.58 -14.96 9.78
C GLY A 442 9.40 -13.71 10.02
N PHE A 443 10.54 -13.94 10.65
CA PHE A 443 11.57 -12.94 10.89
C PHE A 443 12.93 -13.53 10.55
N THR A 444 13.83 -12.70 10.04
CA THR A 444 15.24 -13.06 9.86
C THR A 444 15.93 -13.26 11.21
N ALA A 445 17.13 -13.85 11.21
CA ALA A 445 17.96 -13.93 12.42
C ALA A 445 18.30 -12.54 13.00
N ALA A 446 18.25 -11.49 12.17
CA ALA A 446 18.40 -10.10 12.60
C ALA A 446 17.10 -9.47 13.14
N GLY A 447 15.99 -10.21 13.21
CA GLY A 447 14.70 -9.73 13.69
C GLY A 447 13.89 -8.89 12.68
N LEU A 448 14.25 -8.91 11.40
CA LEU A 448 13.54 -8.20 10.35
C LEU A 448 12.37 -9.02 9.82
N PRO A 449 11.19 -8.41 9.60
CA PRO A 449 10.01 -9.11 9.09
C PRO A 449 10.20 -9.67 7.68
N ILE A 450 9.47 -10.76 7.39
CA ILE A 450 9.37 -11.39 6.08
C ILE A 450 7.88 -11.53 5.72
N GLY A 451 7.51 -11.16 4.49
CA GLY A 451 6.12 -11.21 4.01
C GLY A 451 5.86 -12.34 3.02
N LEU A 452 4.77 -13.06 3.25
CA LEU A 452 4.14 -14.00 2.30
C LEU A 452 3.11 -13.24 1.47
N GLN A 453 3.19 -13.32 0.15
CA GLN A 453 2.19 -12.78 -0.76
C GLN A 453 1.20 -13.87 -1.19
N ILE A 454 -0.09 -13.57 -1.11
CA ILE A 454 -1.18 -14.43 -1.58
C ILE A 454 -1.92 -13.67 -2.68
N ILE A 455 -1.98 -14.25 -3.88
CA ILE A 455 -2.57 -13.64 -5.09
C ILE A 455 -3.84 -14.41 -5.44
N GLY A 456 -4.92 -13.69 -5.78
CA GLY A 456 -6.22 -14.24 -6.18
C GLY A 456 -6.61 -13.92 -7.61
N ARG A 457 -7.70 -14.56 -8.06
CA ARG A 457 -8.38 -14.21 -9.32
C ARG A 457 -8.94 -12.79 -9.24
N PRO A 458 -9.26 -12.16 -10.37
CA PRO A 458 -9.98 -10.88 -10.34
C PRO A 458 -11.26 -10.99 -9.50
N LEU A 459 -11.48 -10.03 -8.61
CA LEU A 459 -12.64 -9.95 -7.69
C LEU A 459 -12.77 -11.13 -6.71
N ALA A 460 -11.68 -11.85 -6.44
CA ALA A 460 -11.62 -12.94 -5.47
C ALA A 460 -10.93 -12.52 -4.16
N GLU A 461 -11.16 -11.30 -3.70
CA GLU A 461 -10.63 -10.81 -2.43
C GLU A 461 -11.03 -11.70 -1.25
N GLU A 462 -12.26 -12.25 -1.26
CA GLU A 462 -12.74 -13.21 -0.24
C GLU A 462 -11.83 -14.44 -0.15
N THR A 463 -11.35 -14.95 -1.30
CA THR A 463 -10.51 -16.15 -1.32
C THR A 463 -9.12 -15.87 -0.74
N ILE A 464 -8.51 -14.73 -1.09
CA ILE A 464 -7.20 -14.38 -0.52
C ILE A 464 -7.30 -14.00 0.95
N LEU A 465 -8.37 -13.33 1.38
CA LEU A 465 -8.62 -13.02 2.78
C LEU A 465 -8.83 -14.30 3.61
N ARG A 466 -9.60 -15.26 3.10
CA ARG A 466 -9.75 -16.57 3.75
C ARG A 466 -8.40 -17.28 3.92
N ALA A 467 -7.60 -17.35 2.86
CA ALA A 467 -6.30 -18.00 2.91
C ALA A 467 -5.34 -17.28 3.88
N ALA A 468 -5.29 -15.95 3.83
CA ALA A 468 -4.49 -15.12 4.71
C ALA A 468 -4.91 -15.25 6.17
N PHE A 469 -6.21 -15.17 6.45
CA PHE A 469 -6.77 -15.32 7.79
C PHE A 469 -6.47 -16.69 8.39
N ALA A 470 -6.69 -17.76 7.62
CA ALA A 470 -6.41 -19.13 8.11
C ALA A 470 -4.91 -19.30 8.44
N TYR A 471 -4.01 -18.76 7.61
CA TYR A 471 -2.58 -18.76 7.89
C TYR A 471 -2.26 -17.96 9.17
N GLU A 472 -2.80 -16.76 9.30
CA GLU A 472 -2.60 -15.87 10.45
C GLU A 472 -3.04 -16.52 11.76
N GLN A 473 -4.20 -17.20 11.78
CA GLN A 473 -4.71 -17.88 12.98
C GLN A 473 -3.83 -19.04 13.47
N GLY A 474 -2.99 -19.60 12.59
CA GLY A 474 -2.03 -20.64 12.95
C GLY A 474 -0.69 -20.09 13.49
N HIS A 475 -0.49 -18.76 13.50
CA HIS A 475 0.79 -18.13 13.79
C HIS A 475 0.62 -16.84 14.60
N ASP A 476 1.69 -16.40 15.26
CA ASP A 476 1.70 -15.19 16.12
C ASP A 476 2.51 -14.01 15.51
N PHE A 477 2.92 -14.09 14.23
CA PHE A 477 3.79 -13.07 13.63
C PHE A 477 3.16 -11.68 13.61
N HIS A 478 1.85 -11.58 13.34
CA HIS A 478 1.08 -10.35 13.31
C HIS A 478 0.91 -9.68 14.68
N THR A 479 1.09 -10.44 15.78
CA THR A 479 0.96 -9.90 17.14
C THR A 479 2.21 -9.18 17.63
N LYS A 480 3.34 -9.33 16.90
CA LYS A 480 4.61 -8.72 17.28
C LYS A 480 4.66 -7.26 16.88
N MET A 481 5.04 -6.42 17.83
CA MET A 481 5.25 -4.99 17.62
C MET A 481 6.71 -4.68 17.34
N ALA A 482 6.93 -3.70 16.47
CA ALA A 482 8.28 -3.18 16.24
C ALA A 482 8.89 -2.63 17.55
N PRO A 483 10.19 -2.86 17.82
CA PRO A 483 10.82 -2.54 19.11
C PRO A 483 11.15 -1.04 19.27
N ILE A 484 10.69 -0.18 18.39
CA ILE A 484 10.94 1.26 18.44
C ILE A 484 10.40 1.88 19.74
N GLY A 485 11.13 2.85 20.30
CA GLY A 485 10.74 3.54 21.54
C GLY A 485 11.02 2.74 22.83
N GLY A 486 11.96 1.79 22.79
CA GLY A 486 12.57 1.22 24.00
C GLY A 486 11.83 0.06 24.65
N ARG A 487 11.15 -0.78 23.90
CA ARG A 487 10.79 -2.13 24.36
C ARG A 487 11.90 -3.11 23.97
N ALA A 488 12.63 -3.55 24.99
CA ALA A 488 13.52 -4.71 24.91
C ALA A 488 12.70 -6.00 25.10
#